data_b99ebc48cb00b340db442d3677bd485e
#
_entry.id   b99ebc48cb00b340db442d3677bd485e
#
_cell.length_a   1.000
_cell.length_b   1.000
_cell.length_c   1.000
_cell.angle_alpha   90.00
_cell.angle_beta   90.00
_cell.angle_gamma   90.00
#
_symmetry.space_group_name_H-M   'P 1'
#
loop_
_entity.id
_entity.type
_entity.pdbx_description
1 polymer ?
#
loop_
_entity_poly.entity_id
_entity_poly.type
_entity_poly.pdbx_seq_one_letter_code
_entity_poly.pdbx_strand_id
1 'polypeptide(L)'
;MSTDVPSSDPRASLVRAIGSVARNGDIDTILAGILSAAADSLSPSMGAVFVQDPDRPGLHLVAAIGMDDPTTTRLETEVADPAHPFTAAATDRQASFEREATSADGATFIGAYLPLIVSSGGVDVGLGSIGFGWPSPRVLDDAERSTISALAELAAVAVDRARLGSTAAERSEWFERMAHTDPLTGLANERTVGRMLELELARAGRQGSEVSLAMFDIDDFRTTNREGGTEAGDQVLRRVAAVLAESVRLVDTVGRIGGDEFVLIAPGSAGAVVAQRVLDGIAALPPVGGSVITVSAGVARFPADGTDAQSLIGAATDGLARAREAGRGSVGVGAGSEG
;
A
#
# COMPACT_ATOMS: atom_id res chain seq x y z
N MET A 1 -26.56 -22.38 -50.25
CA MET A 1 -27.08 -22.09 -48.90
C MET A 1 -26.14 -21.08 -48.29
N SER A 2 -26.51 -19.82 -48.35
CA SER A 2 -25.75 -18.70 -47.74
C SER A 2 -26.03 -18.76 -46.24
N THR A 3 -25.02 -19.04 -45.44
CA THR A 3 -25.11 -18.93 -43.99
C THR A 3 -24.94 -17.45 -43.65
N ASP A 4 -26.06 -16.80 -43.42
CA ASP A 4 -26.13 -15.44 -42.87
C ASP A 4 -25.58 -15.51 -41.43
N VAL A 5 -24.33 -15.11 -41.23
CA VAL A 5 -23.75 -14.87 -39.90
C VAL A 5 -24.37 -13.56 -39.43
N PRO A 6 -25.06 -13.51 -38.28
CA PRO A 6 -25.64 -12.28 -37.79
C PRO A 6 -24.48 -11.30 -37.51
N SER A 7 -24.38 -10.24 -38.29
CA SER A 7 -23.47 -9.12 -38.01
C SER A 7 -23.91 -8.48 -36.69
N SER A 8 -23.18 -8.71 -35.61
CA SER A 8 -23.42 -8.04 -34.35
C SER A 8 -23.20 -6.54 -34.56
N ASP A 9 -24.19 -5.72 -34.21
CA ASP A 9 -24.13 -4.27 -34.36
C ASP A 9 -22.90 -3.70 -33.59
N PRO A 10 -21.92 -3.08 -34.27
CA PRO A 10 -20.73 -2.52 -33.64
C PRO A 10 -21.06 -1.54 -32.49
N ARG A 11 -22.22 -0.85 -32.60
CA ARG A 11 -22.70 0.05 -31.55
C ARG A 11 -23.09 -0.69 -30.27
N ALA A 12 -23.70 -1.86 -30.37
CA ALA A 12 -24.06 -2.68 -29.21
C ALA A 12 -22.82 -3.17 -28.47
N SER A 13 -21.75 -3.47 -29.18
CA SER A 13 -20.47 -3.91 -28.60
C SER A 13 -19.76 -2.78 -27.88
N LEU A 14 -19.71 -1.59 -28.45
CA LEU A 14 -19.19 -0.38 -27.79
C LEU A 14 -19.99 -0.05 -26.52
N VAL A 15 -21.32 -0.14 -26.55
CA VAL A 15 -22.15 0.12 -25.36
C VAL A 15 -21.82 -0.91 -24.24
N ARG A 16 -21.58 -2.18 -24.59
CA ARG A 16 -21.14 -3.19 -23.60
C ARG A 16 -19.77 -2.88 -23.03
N ALA A 17 -18.82 -2.49 -23.89
CA ALA A 17 -17.47 -2.08 -23.44
C ALA A 17 -17.53 -0.85 -22.51
N ILE A 18 -18.31 0.17 -22.86
CA ILE A 18 -18.56 1.33 -21.98
C ILE A 18 -19.17 0.88 -20.65
N GLY A 19 -20.14 -0.03 -20.68
CA GLY A 19 -20.75 -0.60 -19.48
C GLY A 19 -19.75 -1.36 -18.60
N SER A 20 -18.72 -1.97 -19.19
CA SER A 20 -17.64 -2.64 -18.43
C SER A 20 -16.75 -1.60 -17.72
N VAL A 21 -16.36 -0.54 -18.40
CA VAL A 21 -15.56 0.55 -17.82
C VAL A 21 -16.33 1.33 -16.74
N ALA A 22 -17.65 1.45 -16.89
CA ALA A 22 -18.50 2.19 -15.94
C ALA A 22 -18.73 1.41 -14.61
N ARG A 23 -18.61 0.09 -14.62
CA ARG A 23 -18.72 -0.74 -13.42
C ARG A 23 -17.42 -0.67 -12.63
N ASN A 24 -17.51 -0.54 -11.29
CA ASN A 24 -16.36 -0.68 -10.41
C ASN A 24 -15.95 -2.16 -10.37
N GLY A 25 -14.99 -2.53 -11.18
CA GLY A 25 -14.43 -3.86 -11.27
C GLY A 25 -12.90 -3.79 -11.27
N ASP A 26 -12.26 -4.92 -11.03
CA ASP A 26 -10.84 -5.09 -11.23
C ASP A 26 -10.47 -4.80 -12.70
N ILE A 27 -9.31 -4.22 -12.92
CA ILE A 27 -8.84 -3.81 -14.26
C ILE A 27 -8.82 -4.98 -15.23
N ASP A 28 -8.42 -6.17 -14.77
CA ASP A 28 -8.37 -7.38 -15.56
C ASP A 28 -9.76 -7.74 -16.11
N THR A 29 -10.78 -7.67 -15.26
CA THR A 29 -12.18 -7.93 -15.63
C THR A 29 -12.70 -6.90 -16.63
N ILE A 30 -12.32 -5.61 -16.47
CA ILE A 30 -12.73 -4.54 -17.38
C ILE A 30 -12.09 -4.75 -18.75
N LEU A 31 -10.79 -5.01 -18.81
CA LEU A 31 -10.06 -5.21 -20.07
C LEU A 31 -10.50 -6.50 -20.77
N ALA A 32 -10.75 -7.58 -20.04
CA ALA A 32 -11.35 -8.79 -20.59
C ALA A 32 -12.74 -8.52 -21.20
N GLY A 33 -13.54 -7.66 -20.56
CA GLY A 33 -14.84 -7.22 -21.10
C GLY A 33 -14.71 -6.41 -22.39
N ILE A 34 -13.68 -5.57 -22.51
CA ILE A 34 -13.38 -4.83 -23.76
C ILE A 34 -12.95 -5.79 -24.87
N LEU A 35 -12.08 -6.76 -24.57
CA LEU A 35 -11.68 -7.79 -25.54
C LEU A 35 -12.86 -8.66 -25.96
N SER A 36 -13.77 -9.03 -25.04
CA SER A 36 -14.99 -9.75 -25.36
C SER A 36 -15.92 -8.96 -26.29
N ALA A 37 -16.05 -7.64 -26.05
CA ALA A 37 -16.82 -6.76 -26.93
C ALA A 37 -16.23 -6.69 -28.35
N ALA A 38 -14.90 -6.73 -28.47
CA ALA A 38 -14.21 -6.84 -29.75
C ALA A 38 -14.49 -8.19 -30.42
N ALA A 39 -14.46 -9.28 -29.65
CA ALA A 39 -14.77 -10.62 -30.15
C ALA A 39 -16.18 -10.70 -30.77
N ASP A 40 -17.16 -10.10 -30.11
CA ASP A 40 -18.54 -10.06 -30.56
C ASP A 40 -18.77 -9.25 -31.84
N SER A 41 -18.00 -8.18 -32.06
CA SER A 41 -18.23 -7.24 -33.19
C SER A 41 -17.29 -7.45 -34.38
N LEU A 42 -16.05 -7.86 -34.09
CA LEU A 42 -14.98 -7.92 -35.10
C LEU A 42 -14.53 -9.36 -35.36
N SER A 43 -14.94 -10.30 -34.50
CA SER A 43 -14.58 -11.72 -34.58
C SER A 43 -13.07 -11.99 -34.76
N PRO A 44 -12.18 -11.34 -33.97
CA PRO A 44 -10.77 -11.68 -34.01
C PRO A 44 -10.56 -13.12 -33.51
N SER A 45 -9.56 -13.81 -34.05
CA SER A 45 -9.15 -15.12 -33.54
C SER A 45 -8.39 -15.03 -32.23
N MET A 46 -7.72 -13.89 -32.00
CA MET A 46 -6.96 -13.60 -30.79
C MET A 46 -6.95 -12.09 -30.48
N GLY A 47 -6.75 -11.76 -29.23
CA GLY A 47 -6.56 -10.37 -28.79
C GLY A 47 -5.83 -10.32 -27.44
N ALA A 48 -5.06 -9.25 -27.23
CA ALA A 48 -4.34 -9.03 -25.98
C ALA A 48 -4.22 -7.56 -25.63
N VAL A 49 -4.12 -7.28 -24.33
CA VAL A 49 -3.83 -5.96 -23.78
C VAL A 49 -2.57 -6.05 -22.94
N PHE A 50 -1.60 -5.20 -23.27
CA PHE A 50 -0.37 -5.02 -22.52
C PHE A 50 -0.34 -3.64 -21.90
N VAL A 51 0.11 -3.55 -20.65
CA VAL A 51 0.20 -2.31 -19.88
C VAL A 51 1.62 -2.08 -19.39
N GLN A 52 2.06 -0.83 -19.39
CA GLN A 52 3.30 -0.41 -18.74
C GLN A 52 3.07 -0.27 -17.23
N ASP A 53 3.87 -0.96 -16.43
CA ASP A 53 3.92 -0.79 -14.99
C ASP A 53 5.03 0.23 -14.65
N PRO A 54 4.74 1.27 -13.85
CA PRO A 54 5.76 2.24 -13.43
C PRO A 54 6.91 1.61 -12.63
N ASP A 55 6.62 0.52 -11.90
CA ASP A 55 7.57 -0.15 -11.01
C ASP A 55 8.31 -1.32 -11.66
N ARG A 56 7.91 -1.71 -12.88
CA ARG A 56 8.50 -2.81 -13.63
C ARG A 56 8.80 -2.41 -15.07
N PRO A 57 10.04 -2.61 -15.56
CA PRO A 57 10.35 -2.27 -16.94
C PRO A 57 9.59 -3.18 -17.91
N GLY A 58 9.14 -2.61 -19.03
CA GLY A 58 8.51 -3.34 -20.14
C GLY A 58 6.98 -3.31 -20.10
N LEU A 59 6.41 -4.11 -21.01
CA LEU A 59 4.97 -4.30 -21.15
C LEU A 59 4.57 -5.63 -20.47
N HIS A 60 3.49 -5.60 -19.70
CA HIS A 60 2.96 -6.76 -18.98
C HIS A 60 1.58 -7.11 -19.53
N LEU A 61 1.33 -8.40 -19.78
CA LEU A 61 0.03 -8.89 -20.23
C LEU A 61 -0.98 -8.78 -19.08
N VAL A 62 -2.11 -8.13 -19.35
CA VAL A 62 -3.20 -7.96 -18.38
C VAL A 62 -4.45 -8.73 -18.80
N ALA A 63 -4.74 -8.81 -20.09
CA ALA A 63 -5.90 -9.56 -20.59
C ALA A 63 -5.60 -10.17 -21.96
N ALA A 64 -6.16 -11.35 -22.22
CA ALA A 64 -6.05 -12.04 -23.49
C ALA A 64 -7.34 -12.79 -23.83
N ILE A 65 -7.61 -12.96 -25.13
CA ILE A 65 -8.68 -13.81 -25.65
C ILE A 65 -8.17 -14.65 -26.82
N GLY A 66 -8.72 -15.82 -27.01
CA GLY A 66 -8.43 -16.70 -28.15
C GLY A 66 -7.03 -17.32 -28.14
N MET A 67 -6.35 -17.31 -26.99
CA MET A 67 -5.00 -17.88 -26.81
C MET A 67 -5.00 -18.85 -25.62
N ASP A 68 -4.20 -19.91 -25.74
CA ASP A 68 -3.93 -20.83 -24.63
C ASP A 68 -2.75 -20.36 -23.76
N ASP A 69 -2.56 -20.97 -22.58
CA ASP A 69 -1.50 -20.60 -21.65
C ASP A 69 -0.07 -20.65 -22.27
N PRO A 70 0.32 -21.66 -23.07
CA PRO A 70 1.61 -21.66 -23.74
C PRO A 70 1.80 -20.49 -24.71
N THR A 71 0.74 -20.09 -25.41
CA THR A 71 0.78 -18.97 -26.36
C THR A 71 0.90 -17.64 -25.64
N THR A 72 0.17 -17.44 -24.55
CA THR A 72 0.24 -16.23 -23.70
C THR A 72 1.62 -16.07 -23.07
N THR A 73 2.19 -17.13 -22.48
CA THR A 73 3.54 -17.12 -21.89
C THR A 73 4.64 -16.78 -22.91
N ARG A 74 4.52 -17.32 -24.13
CA ARG A 74 5.43 -17.00 -25.21
C ARG A 74 5.31 -15.54 -25.63
N LEU A 75 4.09 -15.03 -25.81
CA LEU A 75 3.82 -13.65 -26.19
C LEU A 75 4.38 -12.66 -25.17
N GLU A 76 4.27 -12.96 -23.87
CA GLU A 76 4.89 -12.15 -22.80
C GLU A 76 6.41 -12.08 -22.93
N THR A 77 7.05 -13.14 -23.41
CA THR A 77 8.49 -13.16 -23.63
C THR A 77 8.87 -12.39 -24.89
N GLU A 78 8.12 -12.59 -25.99
CA GLU A 78 8.38 -11.97 -27.30
C GLU A 78 8.17 -10.45 -27.28
N VAL A 79 7.22 -9.96 -26.46
CA VAL A 79 6.91 -8.54 -26.33
C VAL A 79 8.07 -7.70 -25.77
N ALA A 80 9.08 -8.32 -25.19
CA ALA A 80 10.31 -7.65 -24.76
C ALA A 80 11.18 -7.16 -25.95
N ASP A 81 10.97 -7.69 -27.16
CA ASP A 81 11.63 -7.20 -28.37
C ASP A 81 11.04 -5.84 -28.77
N PRO A 82 11.86 -4.77 -28.91
CA PRO A 82 11.40 -3.46 -29.35
C PRO A 82 10.70 -3.47 -30.75
N ALA A 83 11.04 -4.43 -31.60
CA ALA A 83 10.41 -4.58 -32.91
C ALA A 83 9.06 -5.31 -32.89
N HIS A 84 8.71 -5.91 -31.74
CA HIS A 84 7.44 -6.60 -31.59
C HIS A 84 6.26 -5.60 -31.75
N PRO A 85 5.19 -5.96 -32.47
CA PRO A 85 4.11 -5.02 -32.80
C PRO A 85 3.45 -4.31 -31.60
N PHE A 86 3.26 -5.00 -30.48
CA PHE A 86 2.75 -4.41 -29.26
C PHE A 86 3.70 -3.37 -28.69
N THR A 87 4.99 -3.66 -28.64
CA THR A 87 6.02 -2.75 -28.12
C THR A 87 6.23 -1.56 -29.04
N ALA A 88 6.26 -1.79 -30.35
CA ALA A 88 6.32 -0.71 -31.34
C ALA A 88 5.11 0.22 -31.23
N ALA A 89 3.89 -0.31 -31.13
CA ALA A 89 2.68 0.52 -30.97
C ALA A 89 2.74 1.36 -29.68
N ALA A 90 3.16 0.79 -28.55
CA ALA A 90 3.29 1.51 -27.28
C ALA A 90 4.38 2.60 -27.32
N THR A 91 5.53 2.31 -27.96
CA THR A 91 6.70 3.20 -28.01
C THR A 91 6.51 4.33 -29.01
N ASP A 92 6.12 3.98 -30.24
CA ASP A 92 5.95 4.94 -31.34
C ASP A 92 4.64 5.74 -31.21
N ARG A 93 3.72 5.27 -30.35
CA ARG A 93 2.39 5.86 -30.13
C ARG A 93 1.58 5.95 -31.41
N GLN A 94 1.75 4.98 -32.30
CA GLN A 94 1.08 4.92 -33.58
C GLN A 94 0.32 3.61 -33.75
N ALA A 95 -0.90 3.71 -34.27
CA ALA A 95 -1.70 2.55 -34.64
C ALA A 95 -1.14 1.92 -35.92
N SER A 96 -1.03 0.61 -35.95
CA SER A 96 -0.76 -0.15 -37.16
C SER A 96 -1.91 -1.11 -37.45
N PHE A 97 -2.40 -1.08 -38.68
CA PHE A 97 -3.47 -1.97 -39.14
C PHE A 97 -2.93 -2.86 -40.25
N GLU A 98 -3.50 -4.07 -40.33
CA GLU A 98 -3.19 -5.06 -41.38
C GLU A 98 -1.72 -5.47 -41.46
N ARG A 99 -1.07 -5.53 -40.29
CA ARG A 99 0.32 -6.02 -40.22
C ARG A 99 0.31 -7.54 -40.32
N GLU A 100 0.91 -8.08 -41.37
CA GLU A 100 1.13 -9.52 -41.49
C GLU A 100 2.09 -10.01 -40.41
N ALA A 101 1.73 -11.09 -39.77
CA ALA A 101 2.58 -11.80 -38.81
C ALA A 101 2.37 -13.31 -39.00
N THR A 102 3.38 -14.07 -38.61
CA THR A 102 3.36 -15.52 -38.67
C THR A 102 3.44 -16.06 -37.25
N SER A 103 2.47 -16.88 -36.84
CA SER A 103 2.51 -17.59 -35.57
C SER A 103 3.56 -18.71 -35.58
N ALA A 104 3.93 -19.21 -34.41
CA ALA A 104 4.99 -20.20 -34.27
C ALA A 104 4.68 -21.56 -34.93
N ASP A 105 3.41 -21.86 -35.14
CA ASP A 105 2.93 -23.02 -35.92
C ASP A 105 2.94 -22.79 -37.45
N GLY A 106 3.40 -21.59 -37.88
CA GLY A 106 3.49 -21.23 -39.29
C GLY A 106 2.22 -20.66 -39.91
N ALA A 107 1.15 -20.46 -39.13
CA ALA A 107 -0.06 -19.83 -39.62
C ALA A 107 0.13 -18.31 -39.79
N THR A 108 -0.28 -17.76 -40.94
CA THR A 108 -0.24 -16.32 -41.20
C THR A 108 -1.53 -15.65 -40.71
N PHE A 109 -1.38 -14.56 -40.02
CA PHE A 109 -2.51 -13.74 -39.55
C PHE A 109 -2.28 -12.26 -39.82
N ILE A 110 -3.37 -11.51 -39.85
CA ILE A 110 -3.36 -10.04 -39.96
C ILE A 110 -3.57 -9.47 -38.57
N GLY A 111 -2.70 -8.58 -38.11
CA GLY A 111 -2.76 -7.93 -36.82
C GLY A 111 -3.11 -6.46 -36.92
N ALA A 112 -3.90 -5.96 -35.96
CA ALA A 112 -4.08 -4.56 -35.66
C ALA A 112 -3.53 -4.28 -34.25
N TYR A 113 -2.64 -3.30 -34.10
CA TYR A 113 -1.97 -2.95 -32.84
C TYR A 113 -2.10 -1.46 -32.60
N LEU A 114 -2.65 -1.08 -31.47
CA LEU A 114 -2.92 0.30 -31.13
C LEU A 114 -2.32 0.66 -29.78
N PRO A 115 -1.76 1.87 -29.64
CA PRO A 115 -1.30 2.36 -28.36
C PRO A 115 -2.48 2.67 -27.43
N LEU A 116 -2.29 2.48 -26.16
CA LEU A 116 -3.15 2.98 -25.11
C LEU A 116 -2.60 4.34 -24.66
N ILE A 117 -3.28 5.42 -25.03
CA ILE A 117 -2.84 6.79 -24.77
C ILE A 117 -3.96 7.55 -24.08
N VAL A 118 -3.61 8.32 -23.05
CA VAL A 118 -4.48 9.31 -22.44
C VAL A 118 -3.83 10.68 -22.48
N SER A 119 -4.62 11.73 -22.71
CA SER A 119 -4.14 13.12 -22.66
C SER A 119 -4.44 13.70 -21.27
N SER A 120 -3.41 14.08 -20.54
CA SER A 120 -3.51 14.70 -19.22
C SER A 120 -2.72 15.99 -19.20
N GLY A 121 -3.40 17.12 -18.93
CA GLY A 121 -2.77 18.44 -18.87
C GLY A 121 -2.10 18.88 -20.19
N GLY A 122 -2.57 18.40 -21.34
CA GLY A 122 -2.00 18.69 -22.66
C GLY A 122 -0.77 17.86 -23.02
N VAL A 123 -0.47 16.83 -22.25
CA VAL A 123 0.61 15.86 -22.52
C VAL A 123 -0.01 14.49 -22.74
N ASP A 124 0.40 13.83 -23.82
CA ASP A 124 -0.01 12.47 -24.11
C ASP A 124 0.86 11.46 -23.33
N VAL A 125 0.20 10.64 -22.52
CA VAL A 125 0.84 9.60 -21.71
C VAL A 125 0.51 8.25 -22.33
N GLY A 126 1.55 7.49 -22.71
CA GLY A 126 1.42 6.10 -23.13
C GLY A 126 1.26 5.20 -21.93
N LEU A 127 0.26 4.32 -21.97
CA LEU A 127 -0.03 3.38 -20.87
C LEU A 127 0.22 1.92 -21.27
N GLY A 128 0.40 1.65 -22.55
CA GLY A 128 0.57 0.31 -23.09
C GLY A 128 0.09 0.17 -24.52
N SER A 129 -0.38 -1.01 -24.89
CA SER A 129 -0.94 -1.31 -26.20
C SER A 129 -2.01 -2.40 -26.15
N ILE A 130 -2.92 -2.37 -27.11
CA ILE A 130 -3.93 -3.40 -27.37
C ILE A 130 -3.76 -3.91 -28.80
N GLY A 131 -3.95 -5.21 -29.01
CA GLY A 131 -3.87 -5.78 -30.34
C GLY A 131 -4.85 -6.89 -30.57
N PHE A 132 -5.20 -7.08 -31.83
CA PHE A 132 -6.13 -8.10 -32.32
C PHE A 132 -5.54 -8.79 -33.54
N GLY A 133 -5.84 -10.09 -33.72
CA GLY A 133 -5.38 -10.88 -34.85
C GLY A 133 -6.53 -11.64 -35.52
N TRP A 134 -6.48 -11.73 -36.84
CA TRP A 134 -7.43 -12.47 -37.68
C TRP A 134 -6.68 -13.40 -38.63
N PRO A 135 -7.26 -14.55 -39.02
CA PRO A 135 -6.68 -15.36 -40.08
C PRO A 135 -6.49 -14.57 -41.39
N SER A 136 -5.35 -14.76 -42.04
CA SER A 136 -5.06 -14.09 -43.34
C SER A 136 -5.73 -14.84 -44.50
N PRO A 137 -6.08 -14.16 -45.61
CA PRO A 137 -6.04 -12.70 -45.80
C PRO A 137 -7.31 -11.99 -45.31
N ARG A 138 -7.15 -10.80 -44.72
CA ARG A 138 -8.27 -9.93 -44.32
C ARG A 138 -7.93 -8.47 -44.54
N VAL A 139 -8.88 -7.67 -44.96
CA VAL A 139 -8.79 -6.21 -45.02
C VAL A 139 -9.85 -5.66 -44.10
N LEU A 140 -9.44 -4.74 -43.19
CA LEU A 140 -10.32 -4.04 -42.27
C LEU A 140 -10.95 -2.84 -42.93
N ASP A 141 -12.26 -2.72 -42.89
CA ASP A 141 -12.94 -1.54 -43.36
C ASP A 141 -12.84 -0.35 -42.37
N ASP A 142 -13.27 0.85 -42.80
CA ASP A 142 -13.18 2.07 -41.99
C ASP A 142 -14.02 1.98 -40.70
N ALA A 143 -15.15 1.28 -40.72
CA ALA A 143 -15.98 1.08 -39.53
C ALA A 143 -15.34 0.15 -38.52
N GLU A 144 -14.70 -0.92 -38.99
CA GLU A 144 -13.92 -1.84 -38.16
C GLU A 144 -12.71 -1.13 -37.52
N ARG A 145 -11.95 -0.37 -38.31
CA ARG A 145 -10.81 0.42 -37.80
C ARG A 145 -11.24 1.45 -36.77
N SER A 146 -12.38 2.14 -37.02
CA SER A 146 -12.95 3.09 -36.05
C SER A 146 -13.39 2.39 -34.75
N THR A 147 -13.98 1.18 -34.85
CA THR A 147 -14.38 0.38 -33.68
C THR A 147 -13.19 -0.07 -32.86
N ILE A 148 -12.13 -0.55 -33.52
CA ILE A 148 -10.87 -0.95 -32.86
C ILE A 148 -10.26 0.25 -32.13
N SER A 149 -10.22 1.43 -32.78
CA SER A 149 -9.68 2.66 -32.18
C SER A 149 -10.48 3.09 -30.95
N ALA A 150 -11.82 3.05 -31.01
CA ALA A 150 -12.67 3.35 -29.87
C ALA A 150 -12.49 2.38 -28.70
N LEU A 151 -12.28 1.09 -28.98
CA LEU A 151 -11.98 0.10 -27.94
C LEU A 151 -10.61 0.34 -27.30
N ALA A 152 -9.61 0.76 -28.07
CA ALA A 152 -8.29 1.15 -27.55
C ALA A 152 -8.38 2.39 -26.64
N GLU A 153 -9.15 3.40 -27.03
CA GLU A 153 -9.41 4.58 -26.20
C GLU A 153 -10.11 4.21 -24.89
N LEU A 154 -11.12 3.34 -24.94
CA LEU A 154 -11.80 2.84 -23.74
C LEU A 154 -10.85 2.05 -22.83
N ALA A 155 -9.99 1.21 -23.40
CA ALA A 155 -8.98 0.47 -22.65
C ALA A 155 -7.97 1.42 -21.99
N ALA A 156 -7.52 2.46 -22.71
CA ALA A 156 -6.63 3.48 -22.17
C ALA A 156 -7.25 4.20 -20.97
N VAL A 157 -8.51 4.63 -21.09
CA VAL A 157 -9.24 5.29 -19.99
C VAL A 157 -9.41 4.33 -18.79
N ALA A 158 -9.68 3.04 -19.03
CA ALA A 158 -9.80 2.05 -17.95
C ALA A 158 -8.48 1.87 -17.19
N VAL A 159 -7.37 1.75 -17.92
CA VAL A 159 -6.02 1.63 -17.33
C VAL A 159 -5.65 2.87 -16.53
N ASP A 160 -5.87 4.07 -17.08
CA ASP A 160 -5.58 5.33 -16.39
C ASP A 160 -6.38 5.48 -15.10
N ARG A 161 -7.68 5.18 -15.16
CA ARG A 161 -8.55 5.21 -13.99
C ARG A 161 -8.10 4.24 -12.90
N ALA A 162 -7.73 3.01 -13.26
CA ALA A 162 -7.22 2.04 -12.30
C ALA A 162 -5.92 2.51 -11.64
N ARG A 163 -4.99 3.06 -12.43
CA ARG A 163 -3.72 3.62 -11.97
C ARG A 163 -3.92 4.82 -11.02
N LEU A 164 -4.81 5.74 -11.37
CA LEU A 164 -5.15 6.87 -10.51
C LEU A 164 -5.82 6.42 -9.21
N GLY A 165 -6.67 5.39 -9.28
CA GLY A 165 -7.34 4.80 -8.13
C GLY A 165 -6.35 4.18 -7.14
N SER A 166 -5.38 3.36 -7.61
CA SER A 166 -4.35 2.76 -6.75
C SER A 166 -3.48 3.82 -6.09
N THR A 167 -3.02 4.81 -6.86
CA THR A 167 -2.21 5.93 -6.32
C THR A 167 -2.97 6.74 -5.27
N ALA A 168 -4.28 6.97 -5.46
CA ALA A 168 -5.11 7.68 -4.49
C ALA A 168 -5.31 6.85 -3.22
N ALA A 169 -5.52 5.54 -3.32
CA ALA A 169 -5.66 4.63 -2.19
C ALA A 169 -4.36 4.55 -1.38
N GLU A 170 -3.21 4.37 -2.03
CA GLU A 170 -1.89 4.35 -1.38
C GLU A 170 -1.60 5.66 -0.64
N ARG A 171 -1.91 6.81 -1.26
CA ARG A 171 -1.78 8.11 -0.60
C ARG A 171 -2.71 8.24 0.60
N SER A 172 -3.96 7.79 0.49
CA SER A 172 -4.92 7.82 1.59
C SER A 172 -4.44 6.95 2.77
N GLU A 173 -4.00 5.72 2.52
CA GLU A 173 -3.41 4.86 3.54
C GLU A 173 -2.14 5.45 4.16
N TRP A 174 -1.31 6.08 3.34
CA TRP A 174 -0.11 6.77 3.84
C TRP A 174 -0.48 7.94 4.75
N PHE A 175 -1.46 8.77 4.36
CA PHE A 175 -1.95 9.87 5.19
C PHE A 175 -2.59 9.36 6.49
N GLU A 176 -3.37 8.29 6.44
CA GLU A 176 -3.96 7.68 7.64
C GLU A 176 -2.87 7.15 8.58
N ARG A 177 -1.87 6.43 8.07
CA ARG A 177 -0.74 5.99 8.87
C ARG A 177 0.00 7.16 9.52
N MET A 178 0.35 8.18 8.73
CA MET A 178 1.02 9.39 9.24
C MET A 178 0.17 10.18 10.24
N ALA A 179 -1.15 10.14 10.12
CA ALA A 179 -2.05 10.81 11.05
C ALA A 179 -2.13 10.11 12.42
N HIS A 180 -1.86 8.81 12.50
CA HIS A 180 -2.12 8.00 13.70
C HIS A 180 -0.88 7.31 14.28
N THR A 181 0.19 7.10 13.49
CA THR A 181 1.38 6.38 13.93
C THR A 181 2.65 7.21 13.75
N ASP A 182 3.68 6.85 14.53
CA ASP A 182 5.05 7.34 14.33
C ASP A 182 5.69 6.59 13.14
N PRO A 183 6.22 7.29 12.13
CA PRO A 183 6.69 6.67 10.89
C PRO A 183 7.96 5.80 11.07
N LEU A 184 8.75 6.01 12.13
CA LEU A 184 9.96 5.26 12.39
C LEU A 184 9.67 3.94 13.10
N THR A 185 8.76 3.97 14.07
CA THR A 185 8.50 2.86 14.99
C THR A 185 7.19 2.12 14.71
N GLY A 186 6.26 2.71 13.97
CA GLY A 186 4.93 2.16 13.71
C GLY A 186 3.98 2.19 14.91
N LEU A 187 4.43 2.66 16.09
CA LEU A 187 3.59 2.84 17.27
C LEU A 187 2.66 4.05 17.11
N ALA A 188 1.67 4.18 18.00
CA ALA A 188 0.83 5.39 18.03
C ALA A 188 1.69 6.65 18.18
N ASN A 189 1.36 7.70 17.42
CA ASN A 189 2.02 9.00 17.57
C ASN A 189 1.45 9.77 18.76
N GLU A 190 2.10 10.87 19.17
CA GLU A 190 1.71 11.74 20.29
C GLU A 190 0.22 12.11 20.26
N ARG A 191 -0.29 12.51 19.09
CA ARG A 191 -1.69 12.90 18.91
C ARG A 191 -2.65 11.75 19.22
N THR A 192 -2.33 10.55 18.75
CA THR A 192 -3.15 9.34 18.99
C THR A 192 -3.07 8.93 20.45
N VAL A 193 -1.89 8.94 21.06
CA VAL A 193 -1.70 8.67 22.49
C VAL A 193 -2.55 9.62 23.35
N GLY A 194 -2.50 10.93 23.10
CA GLY A 194 -3.28 11.91 23.85
C GLY A 194 -4.78 11.64 23.78
N ARG A 195 -5.28 11.36 22.56
CA ARG A 195 -6.72 11.03 22.37
C ARG A 195 -7.11 9.72 23.07
N MET A 196 -6.26 8.69 23.03
CA MET A 196 -6.53 7.41 23.68
C MET A 196 -6.51 7.54 25.21
N LEU A 197 -5.59 8.33 25.76
CA LEU A 197 -5.54 8.61 27.20
C LEU A 197 -6.84 9.28 27.67
N GLU A 198 -7.31 10.34 27.00
CA GLU A 198 -8.56 11.01 27.34
C GLU A 198 -9.77 10.06 27.29
N LEU A 199 -9.85 9.19 26.27
CA LEU A 199 -10.93 8.21 26.13
C LEU A 199 -10.92 7.18 27.28
N GLU A 200 -9.74 6.63 27.64
CA GLU A 200 -9.62 5.63 28.70
C GLU A 200 -9.89 6.25 30.07
N LEU A 201 -9.44 7.48 30.35
CA LEU A 201 -9.75 8.19 31.59
C LEU A 201 -11.27 8.48 31.72
N ALA A 202 -11.91 8.93 30.64
CA ALA A 202 -13.36 9.14 30.63
C ALA A 202 -14.14 7.84 30.84
N ARG A 203 -13.65 6.72 30.28
CA ARG A 203 -14.23 5.38 30.48
C ARG A 203 -14.07 4.93 31.92
N ALA A 204 -12.85 5.01 32.46
CA ALA A 204 -12.51 4.60 33.81
C ALA A 204 -13.30 5.41 34.84
N GLY A 205 -13.41 6.74 34.65
CA GLY A 205 -14.21 7.59 35.52
C GLY A 205 -15.68 7.21 35.61
N ARG A 206 -16.28 6.78 34.47
CA ARG A 206 -17.69 6.30 34.46
C ARG A 206 -17.86 4.92 35.08
N GLN A 207 -16.84 4.06 34.99
CA GLN A 207 -16.87 2.66 35.47
C GLN A 207 -16.35 2.49 36.89
N GLY A 208 -15.72 3.51 37.46
CA GLY A 208 -15.04 3.42 38.75
C GLY A 208 -13.82 2.48 38.69
N SER A 209 -13.17 2.36 37.51
CA SER A 209 -12.01 1.53 37.26
C SER A 209 -10.72 2.35 37.21
N GLU A 210 -9.58 1.66 37.24
CA GLU A 210 -8.26 2.28 37.19
C GLU A 210 -7.70 2.28 35.77
N VAL A 211 -6.76 3.21 35.50
CA VAL A 211 -5.91 3.25 34.31
C VAL A 211 -4.48 3.50 34.75
N SER A 212 -3.55 2.74 34.24
CA SER A 212 -2.11 2.98 34.43
C SER A 212 -1.53 3.68 33.22
N LEU A 213 -0.77 4.73 33.46
CA LEU A 213 0.08 5.42 32.49
C LEU A 213 1.54 5.15 32.83
N ALA A 214 2.33 4.65 31.88
CA ALA A 214 3.76 4.55 32.03
C ALA A 214 4.46 5.38 30.95
N MET A 215 5.40 6.21 31.36
CA MET A 215 6.30 6.96 30.47
C MET A 215 7.67 6.30 30.50
N PHE A 216 8.26 6.11 29.34
CA PHE A 216 9.58 5.50 29.15
C PHE A 216 10.49 6.46 28.41
N ASP A 217 11.76 6.45 28.77
CA ASP A 217 12.77 7.26 28.12
C ASP A 217 14.08 6.46 28.02
N ILE A 218 14.69 6.50 26.84
CA ILE A 218 15.92 5.75 26.58
C ILE A 218 17.10 6.46 27.24
N ASP A 219 17.76 5.77 28.15
CA ASP A 219 18.90 6.32 28.87
C ASP A 219 20.07 6.60 27.91
N ASP A 220 20.67 7.78 28.05
CA ASP A 220 21.83 8.22 27.24
C ASP A 220 21.64 8.17 25.72
N PHE A 221 20.41 8.29 25.22
CA PHE A 221 20.12 8.21 23.78
C PHE A 221 20.94 9.20 22.94
N ARG A 222 21.20 10.40 23.46
CA ARG A 222 22.08 11.38 22.80
C ARG A 222 23.50 10.89 22.60
N THR A 223 24.01 10.08 23.53
CA THR A 223 25.33 9.45 23.42
C THR A 223 25.32 8.38 22.33
N THR A 224 24.27 7.55 22.27
CA THR A 224 24.08 6.58 21.19
C THR A 224 24.12 7.24 19.82
N ASN A 225 23.39 8.35 19.64
CA ASN A 225 23.39 9.12 18.39
C ASN A 225 24.76 9.75 18.07
N ARG A 226 25.47 10.24 19.07
CA ARG A 226 26.78 10.86 18.89
C ARG A 226 27.85 9.85 18.47
N GLU A 227 27.84 8.66 19.03
CA GLU A 227 28.86 7.63 18.81
C GLU A 227 28.54 6.73 17.61
N GLY A 228 27.28 6.38 17.41
CA GLY A 228 26.83 5.47 16.36
C GLY A 228 26.13 6.12 15.17
N GLY A 229 25.94 7.44 15.21
CA GLY A 229 25.17 8.17 14.19
C GLY A 229 23.66 7.97 14.31
N THR A 230 22.91 8.70 13.48
CA THR A 230 21.44 8.67 13.47
C THR A 230 20.89 7.26 13.17
N GLU A 231 21.58 6.48 12.35
CA GLU A 231 21.15 5.13 11.99
C GLU A 231 21.18 4.17 13.20
N ALA A 232 22.19 4.29 14.06
CA ALA A 232 22.26 3.52 15.31
C ALA A 232 21.13 3.93 16.27
N GLY A 233 20.86 5.23 16.41
CA GLY A 233 19.70 5.71 17.17
C GLY A 233 18.38 5.20 16.65
N ASP A 234 18.16 5.23 15.34
CA ASP A 234 16.97 4.70 14.69
C ASP A 234 16.79 3.19 14.95
N GLN A 235 17.88 2.43 14.94
CA GLN A 235 17.85 1.01 15.29
C GLN A 235 17.43 0.80 16.75
N VAL A 236 17.97 1.59 17.69
CA VAL A 236 17.57 1.53 19.10
C VAL A 236 16.09 1.83 19.26
N LEU A 237 15.59 2.90 18.63
CA LEU A 237 14.18 3.28 18.68
C LEU A 237 13.26 2.16 18.17
N ARG A 238 13.61 1.54 17.03
CA ARG A 238 12.82 0.42 16.47
C ARG A 238 12.84 -0.81 17.37
N ARG A 239 13.96 -1.12 18.01
CA ARG A 239 14.06 -2.28 18.94
C ARG A 239 13.27 -2.06 20.22
N VAL A 240 13.37 -0.87 20.82
CA VAL A 240 12.58 -0.48 21.99
C VAL A 240 11.08 -0.55 21.67
N ALA A 241 10.67 -0.01 20.52
CA ALA A 241 9.29 -0.06 20.06
C ALA A 241 8.77 -1.50 19.88
N ALA A 242 9.59 -2.39 19.33
CA ALA A 242 9.23 -3.80 19.17
C ALA A 242 9.01 -4.49 20.55
N VAL A 243 9.92 -4.29 21.51
CA VAL A 243 9.75 -4.82 22.87
C VAL A 243 8.51 -4.28 23.56
N LEU A 244 8.23 -2.98 23.41
CA LEU A 244 6.99 -2.37 23.91
C LEU A 244 5.76 -3.04 23.32
N ALA A 245 5.69 -3.19 22.01
CA ALA A 245 4.55 -3.81 21.32
C ALA A 245 4.34 -5.28 21.72
N GLU A 246 5.41 -6.05 21.90
CA GLU A 246 5.37 -7.45 22.32
C GLU A 246 5.03 -7.63 23.81
N SER A 247 5.31 -6.61 24.62
CA SER A 247 5.10 -6.66 26.08
C SER A 247 3.68 -6.31 26.52
N VAL A 248 2.79 -5.87 25.64
CA VAL A 248 1.46 -5.36 25.96
C VAL A 248 0.35 -6.23 25.42
N ARG A 249 -0.87 -5.99 25.92
CA ARG A 249 -2.09 -6.67 25.47
C ARG A 249 -2.75 -5.88 24.34
N LEU A 250 -3.65 -6.49 23.60
CA LEU A 250 -4.42 -5.84 22.53
C LEU A 250 -5.24 -4.62 23.01
N VAL A 251 -5.62 -4.60 24.30
CA VAL A 251 -6.38 -3.50 24.89
C VAL A 251 -5.52 -2.35 25.41
N ASP A 252 -4.22 -2.56 25.50
CA ASP A 252 -3.26 -1.55 25.91
C ASP A 252 -2.86 -0.69 24.70
N THR A 253 -2.53 0.57 24.92
CA THR A 253 -2.03 1.46 23.87
C THR A 253 -0.57 1.78 24.14
N VAL A 254 0.29 1.60 23.14
CA VAL A 254 1.68 2.04 23.17
C VAL A 254 1.93 3.07 22.08
N GLY A 255 2.74 4.08 22.39
CA GLY A 255 3.07 5.13 21.44
C GLY A 255 4.42 5.77 21.71
N ARG A 256 4.89 6.52 20.71
CA ARG A 256 6.06 7.37 20.80
C ARG A 256 5.63 8.83 20.76
N ILE A 257 6.02 9.61 21.77
CA ILE A 257 5.57 11.00 21.96
C ILE A 257 6.69 12.02 21.82
N GLY A 258 7.92 11.58 21.74
CA GLY A 258 9.10 12.44 21.64
C GLY A 258 10.25 11.78 20.89
N GLY A 259 11.41 12.37 20.97
CA GLY A 259 12.64 11.86 20.33
C GLY A 259 12.98 10.43 20.78
N ASP A 260 13.06 10.25 22.09
CA ASP A 260 13.41 9.01 22.80
C ASP A 260 12.36 8.60 23.85
N GLU A 261 11.18 9.24 23.82
CA GLU A 261 10.12 9.07 24.80
C GLU A 261 8.98 8.20 24.24
N PHE A 262 8.59 7.20 25.04
CA PHE A 262 7.48 6.29 24.75
C PHE A 262 6.46 6.28 25.88
N VAL A 263 5.22 5.90 25.55
CA VAL A 263 4.12 5.85 26.51
C VAL A 263 3.35 4.55 26.37
N LEU A 264 2.93 4.02 27.51
CA LEU A 264 1.97 2.93 27.63
C LEU A 264 0.74 3.44 28.38
N ILE A 265 -0.43 3.19 27.85
CA ILE A 265 -1.72 3.35 28.52
C ILE A 265 -2.31 1.96 28.70
N ALA A 266 -2.50 1.51 29.95
CA ALA A 266 -3.03 0.19 30.25
C ALA A 266 -4.27 0.30 31.17
N PRO A 267 -5.45 -0.18 30.73
CA PRO A 267 -6.62 -0.28 31.61
C PRO A 267 -6.30 -1.19 32.82
N GLY A 268 -6.57 -0.68 34.02
CA GLY A 268 -6.28 -1.36 35.29
C GLY A 268 -5.03 -0.87 35.99
N SER A 269 -4.63 -1.57 37.08
CA SER A 269 -3.54 -1.19 37.98
C SER A 269 -2.18 -1.85 37.68
N ALA A 270 -2.09 -2.63 36.61
CA ALA A 270 -0.90 -3.46 36.34
C ALA A 270 0.26 -2.70 35.64
N GLY A 271 0.19 -1.37 35.52
CA GLY A 271 1.16 -0.58 34.75
C GLY A 271 2.61 -0.77 35.18
N ALA A 272 2.89 -0.81 36.48
CA ALA A 272 4.25 -1.03 36.99
C ALA A 272 4.81 -2.41 36.62
N VAL A 273 3.98 -3.45 36.67
CA VAL A 273 4.38 -4.82 36.27
C VAL A 273 4.65 -4.88 34.77
N VAL A 274 3.83 -4.22 33.97
CA VAL A 274 4.07 -4.15 32.50
C VAL A 274 5.32 -3.34 32.20
N ALA A 275 5.53 -2.21 32.88
CA ALA A 275 6.73 -1.39 32.72
C ALA A 275 7.99 -2.20 33.05
N GLN A 276 8.01 -2.94 34.17
CA GLN A 276 9.15 -3.78 34.52
C GLN A 276 9.43 -4.85 33.46
N ARG A 277 8.39 -5.51 32.96
CA ARG A 277 8.53 -6.49 31.87
C ARG A 277 9.13 -5.87 30.59
N VAL A 278 8.76 -4.65 30.27
CA VAL A 278 9.35 -3.89 29.14
C VAL A 278 10.83 -3.65 29.38
N LEU A 279 11.20 -3.17 30.58
CA LEU A 279 12.61 -2.92 30.93
C LEU A 279 13.45 -4.22 30.85
N ASP A 280 12.93 -5.33 31.40
CA ASP A 280 13.58 -6.63 31.34
C ASP A 280 13.79 -7.12 29.91
N GLY A 281 12.78 -6.92 29.04
CA GLY A 281 12.86 -7.24 27.61
C GLY A 281 13.90 -6.39 26.88
N ILE A 282 13.99 -5.10 27.21
CA ILE A 282 15.01 -4.20 26.62
C ILE A 282 16.40 -4.56 27.10
N ALA A 283 16.56 -4.87 28.39
CA ALA A 283 17.86 -5.27 28.95
C ALA A 283 18.40 -6.59 28.33
N ALA A 284 17.52 -7.43 27.82
CA ALA A 284 17.89 -8.66 27.10
C ALA A 284 18.30 -8.43 25.63
N LEU A 285 18.13 -7.21 25.11
CA LEU A 285 18.51 -6.90 23.72
C LEU A 285 20.04 -6.92 23.54
N PRO A 286 20.53 -7.39 22.38
CA PRO A 286 21.95 -7.28 22.07
C PRO A 286 22.35 -5.80 21.94
N PRO A 287 23.59 -5.44 22.33
CA PRO A 287 24.10 -4.08 22.20
C PRO A 287 23.98 -3.52 20.78
N VAL A 288 23.80 -2.21 20.67
CA VAL A 288 23.83 -1.48 19.40
C VAL A 288 25.03 -0.55 19.41
N GLY A 289 25.85 -0.60 18.37
CA GLY A 289 27.08 0.19 18.31
C GLY A 289 28.08 -0.09 19.46
N GLY A 290 27.98 -1.25 20.11
CA GLY A 290 28.79 -1.61 21.29
C GLY A 290 28.22 -1.15 22.64
N SER A 291 27.11 -0.39 22.65
CA SER A 291 26.47 0.13 23.86
C SER A 291 25.23 -0.68 24.25
N VAL A 292 25.10 -0.98 25.54
CA VAL A 292 23.91 -1.63 26.11
C VAL A 292 22.77 -0.61 26.14
N ILE A 293 21.59 -1.05 25.71
CA ILE A 293 20.37 -0.21 25.75
C ILE A 293 19.73 -0.37 27.13
N THR A 294 19.50 0.75 27.80
CA THR A 294 18.65 0.80 29.00
C THR A 294 17.56 1.84 28.83
N VAL A 295 16.45 1.63 29.52
CA VAL A 295 15.28 2.52 29.50
C VAL A 295 14.83 2.69 30.94
N SER A 296 14.57 3.93 31.35
CA SER A 296 13.94 4.21 32.65
C SER A 296 12.45 4.47 32.42
N ALA A 297 11.62 4.10 33.40
CA ALA A 297 10.18 4.30 33.33
C ALA A 297 9.60 4.99 34.56
N GLY A 298 8.59 5.82 34.35
CA GLY A 298 7.77 6.40 35.40
C GLY A 298 6.32 5.98 35.23
N VAL A 299 5.67 5.50 36.31
CA VAL A 299 4.30 4.96 36.28
C VAL A 299 3.41 5.77 37.20
N ALA A 300 2.22 6.10 36.72
CA ALA A 300 1.16 6.76 37.48
C ALA A 300 -0.18 6.03 37.26
N ARG A 301 -1.07 6.08 38.25
CA ARG A 301 -2.39 5.42 38.26
C ARG A 301 -3.52 6.43 38.40
N PHE A 302 -4.52 6.35 37.55
CA PHE A 302 -5.79 7.03 37.72
C PHE A 302 -6.70 6.16 38.59
N PRO A 303 -7.44 6.73 39.59
CA PRO A 303 -7.45 8.14 39.96
C PRO A 303 -6.44 8.51 41.07
N ALA A 304 -5.60 7.55 41.52
CA ALA A 304 -4.76 7.71 42.74
C ALA A 304 -3.69 8.80 42.59
N ASP A 305 -3.01 8.86 41.41
CA ASP A 305 -1.91 9.78 41.18
C ASP A 305 -2.30 11.01 40.32
N GLY A 306 -3.55 11.00 39.78
CA GLY A 306 -4.08 12.10 38.96
C GLY A 306 -5.50 11.81 38.50
N THR A 307 -6.31 12.85 38.34
CA THR A 307 -7.75 12.74 37.96
C THR A 307 -8.01 13.16 36.51
N ASP A 308 -7.01 13.68 35.82
CA ASP A 308 -7.05 14.08 34.41
C ASP A 308 -5.73 13.73 33.70
N ALA A 309 -5.69 13.91 32.38
CA ALA A 309 -4.53 13.56 31.57
C ALA A 309 -3.28 14.34 32.00
N GLN A 310 -3.41 15.63 32.28
CA GLN A 310 -2.27 16.48 32.61
C GLN A 310 -1.63 16.11 33.95
N SER A 311 -2.46 15.92 35.00
CA SER A 311 -1.99 15.50 36.32
C SER A 311 -1.37 14.10 36.31
N LEU A 312 -1.95 13.18 35.52
CA LEU A 312 -1.43 11.83 35.41
C LEU A 312 -0.11 11.77 34.66
N ILE A 313 0.04 12.51 33.56
CA ILE A 313 1.33 12.67 32.84
C ILE A 313 2.37 13.29 33.77
N GLY A 314 2.03 14.34 34.52
CA GLY A 314 2.92 14.94 35.49
C GLY A 314 3.43 13.96 36.52
N ALA A 315 2.53 13.17 37.12
CA ALA A 315 2.89 12.14 38.11
C ALA A 315 3.79 11.04 37.53
N ALA A 316 3.54 10.59 36.27
CA ALA A 316 4.38 9.65 35.58
C ALA A 316 5.77 10.23 35.27
N THR A 317 5.85 11.53 34.87
CA THR A 317 7.10 12.25 34.61
C THR A 317 7.93 12.35 35.89
N ASP A 318 7.31 12.68 37.02
CA ASP A 318 7.97 12.73 38.34
C ASP A 318 8.46 11.32 38.75
N GLY A 319 7.69 10.27 38.45
CA GLY A 319 8.11 8.89 38.62
C GLY A 319 9.35 8.55 37.81
N LEU A 320 9.39 8.97 36.53
CA LEU A 320 10.54 8.78 35.65
C LEU A 320 11.79 9.52 36.17
N ALA A 321 11.64 10.73 36.67
CA ALA A 321 12.77 11.45 37.28
C ALA A 321 13.32 10.70 38.48
N ARG A 322 12.47 10.20 39.41
CA ARG A 322 12.89 9.36 40.55
C ARG A 322 13.58 8.06 40.11
N ALA A 323 13.08 7.40 39.07
CA ALA A 323 13.71 6.21 38.52
C ALA A 323 15.17 6.50 38.10
N ARG A 324 15.40 7.61 37.42
CA ARG A 324 16.73 8.02 36.97
C ARG A 324 17.68 8.38 38.14
N GLU A 325 17.15 9.00 39.19
CA GLU A 325 17.92 9.32 40.41
C GLU A 325 18.31 8.06 41.19
N ALA A 326 17.42 7.06 41.26
CA ALA A 326 17.67 5.79 41.92
C ALA A 326 18.65 4.87 41.16
N GLY A 327 18.78 5.08 39.87
CA GLY A 327 19.64 4.33 38.94
C GLY A 327 18.92 4.04 37.64
N ARG A 328 19.66 4.18 36.52
CA ARG A 328 19.12 3.93 35.18
C ARG A 328 18.60 2.49 35.02
N GLY A 329 17.71 2.28 34.08
CA GLY A 329 17.11 0.97 33.85
C GLY A 329 16.14 0.54 34.97
N SER A 330 15.45 1.49 35.60
CA SER A 330 14.53 1.24 36.72
C SER A 330 13.14 1.83 36.48
N VAL A 331 12.18 1.41 37.30
CA VAL A 331 10.80 1.89 37.31
C VAL A 331 10.55 2.72 38.58
N GLY A 332 10.14 3.97 38.40
CA GLY A 332 9.66 4.84 39.47
C GLY A 332 8.12 4.92 39.46
N VAL A 333 7.49 4.90 40.62
CA VAL A 333 6.03 4.98 40.77
C VAL A 333 5.61 6.34 41.27
N GLY A 334 4.40 6.82 40.91
CA GLY A 334 3.80 8.06 41.42
C GLY A 334 3.71 8.04 42.96
N ALA A 335 3.74 9.20 43.59
CA ALA A 335 3.78 9.33 45.05
C ALA A 335 2.52 8.80 45.78
N GLY A 336 1.39 8.68 45.08
CA GLY A 336 0.15 8.10 45.61
C GLY A 336 0.04 6.58 45.54
N SER A 337 1.03 5.91 44.94
CA SER A 337 1.03 4.46 44.66
C SER A 337 1.77 3.62 45.72
N GLU A 338 2.33 4.25 46.76
CA GLU A 338 3.11 3.55 47.84
C GLU A 338 2.22 3.06 48.96
N GLY A 339 0.90 2.78 48.74
CA GLY A 339 -0.02 2.29 49.72
C GLY A 339 -0.58 0.92 49.39
#